data_15cc827231dc6819e6eb531783de1e2f
#
_entry.id   15cc827231dc6819e6eb531783de1e2f
#
_cell.length_a   1.000
_cell.length_b   1.000
_cell.length_c   1.000
_cell.angle_alpha   90.00
_cell.angle_beta   90.00
_cell.angle_gamma   90.00
#
_symmetry.space_group_name_H-M   'P 1'
#
loop_
_entity.id
_entity.type
_entity.pdbx_description
1 polymer ?
#
loop_
_entity_poly.entity_id
_entity_poly.type
_entity_poly.pdbx_seq_one_letter_code
_entity_poly.pdbx_strand_id
1 'polypeptide(L)'
;MQEEGFDVTYLGVKQNGVLDLQELEAAIRPDTSLVSVMAVNNETGVIQPIKEIGAIVRKHRGVYFHTDAAQAIGKIPLDVNEMNIDLMSISGHKIYGPKGVGAAYVRRRPRVRLEPILSGGGQERGLRSGTLPAALAVGIGEAARIAKIEMAVSVYQSYTIMKKIAHRHNANGAKSRHRLPLGRRWS
;
A
#
# COMPACT_ATOMS: atom_id res chain seq x y z
N MET A 1 7.41 -1.65 16.99
CA MET A 1 6.73 -2.96 17.20
C MET A 1 7.63 -3.98 17.90
N GLN A 2 8.83 -4.30 17.42
CA GLN A 2 9.73 -5.20 18.16
C GLN A 2 10.10 -4.65 19.53
N GLU A 3 10.37 -3.36 19.66
CA GLU A 3 10.64 -2.68 20.94
C GLU A 3 9.44 -2.71 21.91
N GLU A 4 8.24 -2.97 21.40
CA GLU A 4 7.02 -3.11 22.20
C GLU A 4 6.67 -4.57 22.51
N GLY A 5 7.56 -5.50 22.21
CA GLY A 5 7.41 -6.92 22.53
C GLY A 5 6.70 -7.77 21.49
N PHE A 6 6.44 -7.22 20.29
CA PHE A 6 5.91 -8.03 19.19
C PHE A 6 7.02 -8.79 18.47
N ASP A 7 6.79 -10.05 18.16
CA ASP A 7 7.64 -10.83 17.29
C ASP A 7 7.32 -10.50 15.82
N VAL A 8 8.32 -10.03 15.07
CA VAL A 8 8.14 -9.55 13.68
C VAL A 8 8.92 -10.44 12.72
N THR A 9 8.21 -11.08 11.80
CA THR A 9 8.79 -11.83 10.69
C THR A 9 8.84 -10.96 9.44
N TYR A 10 10.03 -10.75 8.90
CA TYR A 10 10.23 -10.03 7.64
C TYR A 10 10.35 -11.03 6.50
N LEU A 11 9.47 -10.91 5.50
CA LEU A 11 9.50 -11.75 4.31
C LEU A 11 10.32 -11.09 3.21
N GLY A 12 11.07 -11.90 2.48
CA GLY A 12 11.76 -11.47 1.28
C GLY A 12 10.82 -11.30 0.08
N VAL A 13 11.40 -10.86 -1.04
CA VAL A 13 10.71 -10.81 -2.33
C VAL A 13 11.51 -11.56 -3.38
N LYS A 14 10.85 -12.09 -4.39
CA LYS A 14 11.47 -12.72 -5.56
C LYS A 14 12.27 -11.69 -6.36
N GLN A 15 13.07 -12.16 -7.31
CA GLN A 15 13.88 -11.30 -8.19
C GLN A 15 13.04 -10.24 -8.95
N ASN A 16 11.77 -10.52 -9.19
CA ASN A 16 10.82 -9.59 -9.81
C ASN A 16 10.18 -8.63 -8.80
N GLY A 17 10.58 -8.65 -7.52
CA GLY A 17 10.06 -7.81 -6.45
C GLY A 17 8.71 -8.24 -5.88
N VAL A 18 8.13 -9.37 -6.33
CA VAL A 18 6.85 -9.87 -5.85
C VAL A 18 7.06 -10.81 -4.67
N LEU A 19 6.21 -10.69 -3.64
CA LEU A 19 6.19 -11.56 -2.47
C LEU A 19 5.87 -13.01 -2.87
N ASP A 20 6.54 -13.98 -2.24
CA ASP A 20 6.18 -15.39 -2.37
C ASP A 20 4.98 -15.71 -1.50
N LEU A 21 3.87 -16.13 -2.12
CA LEU A 21 2.63 -16.44 -1.41
C LEU A 21 2.73 -17.70 -0.55
N GLN A 22 3.58 -18.67 -0.94
CA GLN A 22 3.81 -19.88 -0.15
C GLN A 22 4.62 -19.55 1.10
N GLU A 23 5.65 -18.71 0.96
CA GLU A 23 6.43 -18.21 2.09
C GLU A 23 5.56 -17.41 3.06
N LEU A 24 4.67 -16.55 2.53
CA LEU A 24 3.71 -15.82 3.36
C LEU A 24 2.81 -16.77 4.15
N GLU A 25 2.19 -17.74 3.49
CA GLU A 25 1.26 -18.68 4.15
C GLU A 25 1.97 -19.51 5.23
N ALA A 26 3.20 -19.95 4.97
CA ALA A 26 4.03 -20.69 5.92
C ALA A 26 4.50 -19.84 7.12
N ALA A 27 4.63 -18.52 6.94
CA ALA A 27 5.06 -17.61 8.00
C ALA A 27 3.93 -17.21 8.97
N ILE A 28 2.67 -17.47 8.63
CA ILE A 28 1.54 -17.17 9.52
C ILE A 28 1.47 -18.22 10.63
N ARG A 29 1.68 -17.79 11.86
CA ARG A 29 1.64 -18.61 13.07
C ARG A 29 0.29 -18.50 13.80
N PRO A 30 -0.02 -19.39 14.75
CA PRO A 30 -1.25 -19.30 15.56
C PRO A 30 -1.36 -18.01 16.38
N ASP A 31 -0.24 -17.38 16.71
CA ASP A 31 -0.13 -16.12 17.46
C ASP A 31 0.02 -14.88 16.55
N THR A 32 -0.01 -15.05 15.24
CA THR A 32 0.03 -13.92 14.31
C THR A 32 -1.24 -13.08 14.43
N SER A 33 -1.09 -11.78 14.64
CA SER A 33 -2.19 -10.82 14.73
C SER A 33 -2.34 -9.95 13.49
N LEU A 34 -1.26 -9.66 12.78
CA LEU A 34 -1.24 -8.73 11.66
C LEU A 34 -0.32 -9.22 10.54
N VAL A 35 -0.82 -9.15 9.31
CA VAL A 35 -0.02 -9.21 8.09
C VAL A 35 -0.08 -7.83 7.44
N SER A 36 1.09 -7.25 7.15
CA SER A 36 1.19 -5.91 6.54
C SER A 36 2.03 -5.97 5.28
N VAL A 37 1.42 -5.64 4.13
CA VAL A 37 2.10 -5.63 2.82
C VAL A 37 1.68 -4.39 2.06
N MET A 38 2.64 -3.61 1.54
CA MET A 38 2.32 -2.47 0.68
C MET A 38 1.74 -2.93 -0.66
N ALA A 39 0.73 -2.23 -1.16
CA ALA A 39 0.09 -2.61 -2.42
C ALA A 39 0.99 -2.36 -3.64
N VAL A 40 1.71 -1.24 -3.64
CA VAL A 40 2.67 -0.85 -4.70
C VAL A 40 3.92 -0.30 -4.04
N ASN A 41 5.07 -0.84 -4.43
CA ASN A 41 6.35 -0.37 -3.90
C ASN A 41 6.69 1.03 -4.43
N ASN A 42 7.09 1.94 -3.54
CA ASN A 42 7.34 3.34 -3.84
C ASN A 42 8.60 3.60 -4.69
N GLU A 43 9.55 2.68 -4.71
CA GLU A 43 10.80 2.81 -5.47
C GLU A 43 10.76 2.07 -6.80
N THR A 44 10.31 0.82 -6.77
CA THR A 44 10.34 -0.07 -7.94
C THR A 44 9.05 -0.06 -8.74
N GLY A 45 7.93 0.41 -8.15
CA GLY A 45 6.60 0.35 -8.75
C GLY A 45 5.99 -1.05 -8.83
N VAL A 46 6.60 -2.05 -8.21
CA VAL A 46 6.09 -3.42 -8.19
C VAL A 46 4.74 -3.47 -7.48
N ILE A 47 3.75 -4.05 -8.16
CA ILE A 47 2.40 -4.27 -7.63
C ILE A 47 2.37 -5.64 -6.95
N GLN A 48 1.98 -5.69 -5.68
CA GLN A 48 1.82 -6.94 -4.95
C GLN A 48 0.45 -7.58 -5.20
N PRO A 49 0.34 -8.91 -5.14
CA PRO A 49 -0.91 -9.65 -5.37
C PRO A 49 -1.83 -9.55 -4.14
N ILE A 50 -2.36 -8.34 -3.88
CA ILE A 50 -3.11 -8.00 -2.65
C ILE A 50 -4.35 -8.87 -2.47
N LYS A 51 -5.05 -9.23 -3.54
CA LYS A 51 -6.23 -10.09 -3.50
C LYS A 51 -5.89 -11.50 -3.02
N GLU A 52 -4.82 -12.06 -3.54
CA GLU A 52 -4.32 -13.38 -3.17
C GLU A 52 -3.79 -13.39 -1.73
N ILE A 53 -3.06 -12.35 -1.34
CA ILE A 53 -2.60 -12.16 0.05
C ILE A 53 -3.79 -12.10 1.00
N GLY A 54 -4.79 -11.28 0.69
CA GLY A 54 -6.00 -11.17 1.50
C GLY A 54 -6.79 -12.48 1.59
N ALA A 55 -6.80 -13.28 0.51
CA ALA A 55 -7.41 -14.60 0.51
C ALA A 55 -6.68 -15.59 1.42
N ILE A 56 -5.34 -15.54 1.47
CA ILE A 56 -4.52 -16.33 2.38
C ILE A 56 -4.81 -15.93 3.83
N VAL A 57 -4.68 -14.63 4.15
CA VAL A 57 -4.90 -14.13 5.51
C VAL A 57 -6.29 -14.48 6.02
N ARG A 58 -7.30 -14.43 5.16
CA ARG A 58 -8.70 -14.74 5.55
C ARG A 58 -8.91 -16.18 6.00
N LYS A 59 -8.03 -17.12 5.66
CA LYS A 59 -8.07 -18.50 6.17
C LYS A 59 -7.69 -18.59 7.66
N HIS A 60 -6.96 -17.59 8.18
CA HIS A 60 -6.44 -17.57 9.55
C HIS A 60 -7.29 -16.68 10.43
N ARG A 61 -8.06 -17.29 11.34
CA ARG A 61 -8.97 -16.58 12.23
C ARG A 61 -8.18 -15.70 13.22
N GLY A 62 -8.58 -14.43 13.32
CA GLY A 62 -7.94 -13.48 14.25
C GLY A 62 -6.76 -12.71 13.65
N VAL A 63 -6.32 -13.06 12.45
CA VAL A 63 -5.28 -12.32 11.72
C VAL A 63 -5.92 -11.21 10.91
N TYR A 64 -5.40 -9.99 11.02
CA TYR A 64 -5.84 -8.83 10.24
C TYR A 64 -4.89 -8.56 9.08
N PHE A 65 -5.45 -8.12 7.95
CA PHE A 65 -4.67 -7.73 6.78
C PHE A 65 -4.62 -6.21 6.64
N HIS A 66 -3.42 -5.65 6.75
CA HIS A 66 -3.12 -4.26 6.46
C HIS A 66 -2.40 -4.12 5.12
N THR A 67 -2.77 -3.12 4.35
CA THR A 67 -2.01 -2.70 3.15
C THR A 67 -1.71 -1.21 3.20
N ASP A 68 -0.47 -0.84 2.90
CA ASP A 68 -0.14 0.54 2.56
C ASP A 68 -0.49 0.78 1.09
N ALA A 69 -1.51 1.61 0.87
CA ALA A 69 -2.00 1.96 -0.44
C ALA A 69 -1.53 3.36 -0.90
N ALA A 70 -0.53 3.96 -0.24
CA ALA A 70 -0.06 5.30 -0.57
C ALA A 70 0.33 5.46 -2.04
N GLN A 71 0.93 4.43 -2.64
CA GLN A 71 1.30 4.45 -4.07
C GLN A 71 0.23 3.82 -4.98
N ALA A 72 -0.79 3.18 -4.43
CA ALA A 72 -1.79 2.41 -5.17
C ALA A 72 -3.10 3.17 -5.39
N ILE A 73 -3.57 3.87 -4.34
CA ILE A 73 -4.86 4.57 -4.37
C ILE A 73 -4.94 5.56 -5.53
N GLY A 74 -6.04 5.51 -6.28
CA GLY A 74 -6.25 6.36 -7.45
C GLY A 74 -5.39 6.04 -8.68
N LYS A 75 -4.50 5.02 -8.61
CA LYS A 75 -3.63 4.58 -9.71
C LYS A 75 -3.95 3.16 -10.18
N ILE A 76 -4.38 2.29 -9.28
CA ILE A 76 -4.84 0.94 -9.60
C ILE A 76 -6.18 0.68 -8.89
N PRO A 77 -7.03 -0.21 -9.41
CA PRO A 77 -8.26 -0.61 -8.74
C PRO A 77 -7.96 -1.28 -7.40
N LEU A 78 -8.60 -0.81 -6.33
CA LEU A 78 -8.56 -1.40 -5.01
C LEU A 78 -9.99 -1.53 -4.49
N ASP A 79 -10.40 -2.74 -4.16
CA ASP A 79 -11.65 -3.02 -3.46
C ASP A 79 -11.38 -3.76 -2.16
N VAL A 80 -11.68 -3.10 -1.05
CA VAL A 80 -11.39 -3.62 0.29
C VAL A 80 -12.16 -4.90 0.61
N ASN A 81 -13.29 -5.15 -0.04
CA ASN A 81 -14.08 -6.35 0.16
C ASN A 81 -13.58 -7.51 -0.67
N GLU A 82 -13.36 -7.28 -1.98
CA GLU A 82 -12.80 -8.32 -2.86
C GLU A 82 -11.40 -8.75 -2.45
N MET A 83 -10.59 -7.80 -1.95
CA MET A 83 -9.21 -8.03 -1.53
C MET A 83 -9.08 -8.39 -0.06
N ASN A 84 -10.18 -8.52 0.68
CA ASN A 84 -10.20 -8.85 2.11
C ASN A 84 -9.30 -7.95 2.98
N ILE A 85 -9.16 -6.68 2.62
CA ILE A 85 -8.34 -5.71 3.37
C ILE A 85 -9.08 -5.29 4.64
N ASP A 86 -8.45 -5.41 5.80
CA ASP A 86 -9.01 -5.00 7.09
C ASP A 86 -8.58 -3.59 7.49
N LEU A 87 -7.36 -3.22 7.11
CA LEU A 87 -6.75 -1.91 7.38
C LEU A 87 -6.05 -1.41 6.11
N MET A 88 -6.17 -0.12 5.81
CA MET A 88 -5.46 0.46 4.67
C MET A 88 -5.01 1.88 4.98
N SER A 89 -3.74 2.17 4.69
CA SER A 89 -3.14 3.50 4.79
C SER A 89 -3.22 4.25 3.47
N ILE A 90 -3.62 5.52 3.50
CA ILE A 90 -3.77 6.39 2.34
C ILE A 90 -3.06 7.71 2.59
N SER A 91 -2.28 8.19 1.62
CA SER A 91 -1.57 9.47 1.67
C SER A 91 -2.17 10.47 0.67
N GLY A 92 -2.64 11.62 1.15
CA GLY A 92 -3.34 12.61 0.32
C GLY A 92 -2.47 13.19 -0.79
N HIS A 93 -1.21 13.54 -0.50
CA HIS A 93 -0.32 14.14 -1.51
C HIS A 93 0.11 13.17 -2.62
N LYS A 94 -0.14 11.87 -2.49
CA LYS A 94 0.16 10.87 -3.53
C LYS A 94 -0.93 10.73 -4.59
N ILE A 95 -2.10 11.35 -4.33
CA ILE A 95 -3.21 11.48 -5.28
C ILE A 95 -3.46 12.96 -5.64
N TYR A 96 -2.41 13.79 -5.63
CA TYR A 96 -2.47 15.22 -5.93
C TYR A 96 -3.33 16.05 -4.95
N GLY A 97 -3.65 15.49 -3.79
CA GLY A 97 -4.27 16.19 -2.67
C GLY A 97 -3.25 16.96 -1.83
N PRO A 98 -3.70 17.66 -0.78
CA PRO A 98 -2.84 18.47 0.05
C PRO A 98 -1.86 17.62 0.86
N LYS A 99 -0.68 18.18 1.16
CA LYS A 99 0.28 17.61 2.12
C LYS A 99 -0.24 17.76 3.55
N GLY A 100 0.20 16.87 4.44
CA GLY A 100 -0.16 16.92 5.86
C GLY A 100 -1.48 16.22 6.20
N VAL A 101 -2.13 15.56 5.24
CA VAL A 101 -3.35 14.78 5.46
C VAL A 101 -3.26 13.42 4.80
N GLY A 102 -3.83 12.44 5.46
CA GLY A 102 -4.04 11.08 4.97
C GLY A 102 -5.37 10.54 5.48
N ALA A 103 -5.67 9.31 5.11
CA ALA A 103 -6.82 8.57 5.60
C ALA A 103 -6.42 7.14 5.98
N ALA A 104 -7.12 6.58 6.94
CA ALA A 104 -7.03 5.17 7.29
C ALA A 104 -8.38 4.51 7.08
N TYR A 105 -8.42 3.45 6.29
CA TYR A 105 -9.56 2.56 6.27
C TYR A 105 -9.44 1.56 7.40
N VAL A 106 -10.51 1.41 8.17
CA VAL A 106 -10.65 0.43 9.25
C VAL A 106 -11.94 -0.34 9.04
N ARG A 107 -11.83 -1.64 8.81
CA ARG A 107 -12.99 -2.50 8.54
C ARG A 107 -13.94 -2.54 9.75
N ARG A 108 -15.23 -2.36 9.49
CA ARG A 108 -16.27 -2.39 10.52
C ARG A 108 -16.91 -3.77 10.71
N ARG A 109 -16.93 -4.60 9.68
CA ARG A 109 -17.54 -5.94 9.70
C ARG A 109 -16.71 -6.93 8.89
N PRO A 110 -16.06 -7.96 9.53
CA PRO A 110 -15.90 -8.08 10.97
C PRO A 110 -15.15 -6.87 11.55
N ARG A 111 -15.44 -6.52 12.81
CA ARG A 111 -14.92 -5.29 13.41
C ARG A 111 -13.44 -5.42 13.78
N VAL A 112 -12.62 -4.59 13.18
CA VAL A 112 -11.26 -4.35 13.65
C VAL A 112 -11.31 -3.38 14.84
N ARG A 113 -10.66 -3.73 15.93
CA ARG A 113 -10.52 -2.86 17.10
C ARG A 113 -9.10 -2.31 17.13
N LEU A 114 -8.99 -1.00 17.20
CA LEU A 114 -7.72 -0.30 17.34
C LEU A 114 -7.75 0.48 18.65
N GLU A 115 -6.60 0.55 19.30
CA GLU A 115 -6.39 1.44 20.43
C GLU A 115 -5.93 2.81 19.94
N PRO A 116 -6.49 3.92 20.48
CA PRO A 116 -6.07 5.25 20.10
C PRO A 116 -4.66 5.54 20.61
N ILE A 117 -3.78 6.04 19.74
CA ILE A 117 -2.44 6.48 20.12
C ILE A 117 -2.49 7.88 20.77
N LEU A 118 -3.49 8.71 20.37
CA LEU A 118 -3.66 10.08 20.85
C LEU A 118 -4.97 10.19 21.62
N SER A 119 -4.89 10.53 22.91
CA SER A 119 -6.04 10.86 23.75
C SER A 119 -6.45 12.32 23.57
N GLY A 120 -7.71 12.66 23.92
CA GLY A 120 -8.21 14.05 23.87
C GLY A 120 -9.70 14.12 23.57
N GLY A 121 -10.12 15.01 22.67
CA GLY A 121 -11.53 15.37 22.42
C GLY A 121 -12.39 14.32 21.70
N GLY A 122 -11.91 13.11 21.48
CA GLY A 122 -12.70 11.99 20.94
C GLY A 122 -13.04 12.06 19.45
N GLN A 123 -12.38 12.91 18.68
CA GLN A 123 -12.57 13.00 17.23
C GLN A 123 -12.26 11.65 16.56
N GLU A 124 -12.70 11.47 15.33
CA GLU A 124 -12.59 10.22 14.59
C GLU A 124 -13.07 8.99 15.39
N ARG A 125 -14.18 9.14 16.12
CA ARG A 125 -14.77 8.08 16.98
C ARG A 125 -13.83 7.63 18.11
N GLY A 126 -13.01 8.54 18.61
CA GLY A 126 -12.02 8.27 19.62
C GLY A 126 -10.73 7.63 19.12
N LEU A 127 -10.63 7.28 17.84
CA LEU A 127 -9.43 6.64 17.30
C LEU A 127 -8.27 7.61 17.10
N ARG A 128 -8.58 8.88 16.82
CA ARG A 128 -7.55 9.92 16.64
C ARG A 128 -8.10 11.24 17.12
N SER A 129 -7.74 11.63 18.33
CA SER A 129 -8.13 12.90 18.89
C SER A 129 -7.38 14.06 18.26
N GLY A 130 -7.98 15.24 18.27
CA GLY A 130 -7.48 16.49 17.72
C GLY A 130 -8.46 17.10 16.70
N THR A 131 -8.57 18.42 16.69
CA THR A 131 -9.43 19.15 15.76
C THR A 131 -9.09 18.80 14.31
N LEU A 132 -10.10 18.43 13.54
CA LEU A 132 -9.93 18.04 12.15
C LEU A 132 -9.52 19.25 11.30
N PRO A 133 -8.48 19.13 10.46
CA PRO A 133 -8.10 20.18 9.52
C PRO A 133 -9.09 20.18 8.34
N ALA A 134 -10.22 20.85 8.48
CA ALA A 134 -11.36 20.79 7.55
C ALA A 134 -10.95 21.05 6.09
N ALA A 135 -10.12 22.06 5.83
CA ALA A 135 -9.64 22.37 4.50
C ALA A 135 -8.85 21.21 3.87
N LEU A 136 -7.99 20.54 4.64
CA LEU A 136 -7.21 19.40 4.17
C LEU A 136 -8.10 18.17 3.97
N ALA A 137 -9.10 17.97 4.84
CA ALA A 137 -10.07 16.87 4.71
C ALA A 137 -10.93 17.01 3.44
N VAL A 138 -11.39 18.22 3.13
CA VAL A 138 -12.08 18.51 1.86
C VAL A 138 -11.16 18.28 0.67
N GLY A 139 -9.90 18.76 0.77
CA GLY A 139 -8.92 18.62 -0.31
C GLY A 139 -8.59 17.15 -0.64
N ILE A 140 -8.39 16.28 0.36
CA ILE A 140 -8.16 14.85 0.10
C ILE A 140 -9.42 14.17 -0.45
N GLY A 141 -10.61 14.56 0.02
CA GLY A 141 -11.87 14.06 -0.49
C GLY A 141 -12.07 14.37 -1.98
N GLU A 142 -11.81 15.61 -2.39
CA GLU A 142 -11.89 16.02 -3.79
C GLU A 142 -10.82 15.34 -4.65
N ALA A 143 -9.58 15.24 -4.16
CA ALA A 143 -8.52 14.51 -4.84
C ALA A 143 -8.89 13.04 -5.08
N ALA A 144 -9.49 12.38 -4.09
CA ALA A 144 -9.97 10.99 -4.22
C ALA A 144 -11.12 10.88 -5.24
N ARG A 145 -12.04 11.84 -5.27
CA ARG A 145 -13.13 11.89 -6.24
C ARG A 145 -12.61 12.01 -7.68
N ILE A 146 -11.67 12.91 -7.92
CA ILE A 146 -11.02 13.10 -9.22
C ILE A 146 -10.25 11.83 -9.62
N ALA A 147 -9.42 11.31 -8.72
CA ALA A 147 -8.64 10.10 -8.96
C ALA A 147 -9.52 8.90 -9.34
N LYS A 148 -10.71 8.76 -8.73
CA LYS A 148 -11.67 7.71 -9.10
C LYS A 148 -12.20 7.86 -10.52
N ILE A 149 -12.46 9.08 -10.97
CA ILE A 149 -12.99 9.37 -12.32
C ILE A 149 -11.89 9.18 -13.38
N GLU A 150 -10.70 9.66 -13.10
CA GLU A 150 -9.60 9.73 -14.06
C GLU A 150 -8.71 8.47 -14.07
N MET A 151 -8.89 7.55 -13.13
CA MET A 151 -8.00 6.39 -12.96
C MET A 151 -7.82 5.59 -14.25
N ALA A 152 -8.89 5.31 -14.99
CA ALA A 152 -8.81 4.53 -16.22
C ALA A 152 -7.98 5.26 -17.30
N VAL A 153 -8.12 6.58 -17.40
CA VAL A 153 -7.39 7.42 -18.37
C VAL A 153 -5.93 7.53 -17.97
N SER A 154 -5.65 7.77 -16.68
CA SER A 154 -4.28 7.87 -16.13
C SER A 154 -3.50 6.58 -16.30
N VAL A 155 -4.11 5.42 -16.07
CA VAL A 155 -3.49 4.11 -16.29
C VAL A 155 -3.13 3.92 -17.76
N TYR A 156 -4.05 4.24 -18.68
CA TYR A 156 -3.80 4.15 -20.12
C TYR A 156 -2.67 5.07 -20.58
N GLN A 157 -2.66 6.32 -20.12
CA GLN A 157 -1.60 7.28 -20.44
C GLN A 157 -0.24 6.83 -19.92
N SER A 158 -0.17 6.38 -18.67
CA SER A 158 1.07 5.85 -18.07
C SER A 158 1.61 4.66 -18.84
N TYR A 159 0.74 3.71 -19.19
CA TYR A 159 1.11 2.55 -20.01
C TYR A 159 1.64 2.94 -21.40
N THR A 160 1.02 3.93 -22.03
CA THR A 160 1.44 4.44 -23.35
C THR A 160 2.79 5.12 -23.28
N ILE A 161 3.04 5.91 -22.24
CA ILE A 161 4.34 6.55 -21.99
C ILE A 161 5.42 5.51 -21.74
N MET A 162 5.16 4.54 -20.88
CA MET A 162 6.08 3.44 -20.58
C MET A 162 6.45 2.65 -21.84
N LYS A 163 5.49 2.32 -22.68
CA LYS A 163 5.77 1.67 -23.98
C LYS A 163 6.69 2.53 -24.87
N LYS A 164 6.45 3.83 -24.97
CA LYS A 164 7.29 4.75 -25.76
C LYS A 164 8.71 4.80 -25.22
N ILE A 165 8.90 4.84 -23.89
CA ILE A 165 10.21 4.82 -23.25
C ILE A 165 10.92 3.48 -23.51
N ALA A 166 10.25 2.36 -23.33
CA ALA A 166 10.80 1.03 -23.58
C ALA A 166 11.23 0.84 -25.05
N HIS A 167 10.41 1.30 -26.00
CA HIS A 167 10.79 1.28 -27.43
C HIS A 167 12.02 2.15 -27.73
N ARG A 168 12.14 3.34 -27.13
CA ARG A 168 13.32 4.20 -27.27
C ARG A 168 14.58 3.58 -26.67
N HIS A 169 14.45 2.94 -25.52
CA HIS A 169 15.56 2.21 -24.87
C HIS A 169 16.04 1.04 -25.72
N ASN A 170 15.13 0.23 -26.24
CA ASN A 170 15.48 -0.89 -27.13
C ASN A 170 16.06 -0.41 -28.46
N ALA A 171 15.59 0.68 -29.02
CA ALA A 171 16.15 1.26 -30.25
C ALA A 171 17.54 1.89 -30.03
N ASN A 172 17.84 2.42 -28.84
CA ASN A 172 19.13 2.98 -28.47
C ASN A 172 20.06 1.93 -27.82
N GLY A 173 19.54 0.86 -27.27
CA GLY A 173 20.30 -0.21 -26.57
C GLY A 173 21.15 -1.09 -27.48
N ALA A 174 21.01 -0.95 -28.80
CA ALA A 174 21.93 -1.57 -29.76
C ALA A 174 23.29 -0.86 -29.80
N LYS A 175 23.48 0.28 -29.14
CA LYS A 175 24.71 1.10 -29.21
C LYS A 175 25.44 1.38 -27.88
N SER A 176 24.94 0.97 -26.72
CA SER A 176 25.67 1.17 -25.46
C SER A 176 25.62 -0.03 -24.54
N ARG A 177 26.67 -0.85 -24.59
CA ARG A 177 27.05 -1.80 -23.56
C ARG A 177 27.65 -1.02 -22.37
N HIS A 178 26.86 -0.33 -21.59
CA HIS A 178 27.29 0.13 -20.27
C HIS A 178 26.63 -0.75 -19.21
N ARG A 179 27.44 -1.68 -18.68
CA ARG A 179 27.16 -2.40 -17.44
C ARG A 179 27.07 -1.35 -16.32
N LEU A 180 25.91 -1.23 -15.69
CA LEU A 180 25.82 -0.61 -14.37
C LEU A 180 26.58 -1.51 -13.38
N PRO A 181 27.51 -0.96 -12.59
CA PRO A 181 28.18 -1.75 -11.56
C PRO A 181 27.22 -2.00 -10.42
N LEU A 182 26.67 -3.20 -10.36
CA LEU A 182 26.05 -3.74 -9.14
C LEU A 182 27.17 -3.97 -8.14
N GLY A 183 27.28 -3.18 -7.10
CA GLY A 183 28.19 -3.47 -6.01
C GLY A 183 28.57 -2.29 -5.14
N ARG A 184 27.77 -1.93 -4.18
CA ARG A 184 28.27 -1.56 -2.83
C ARG A 184 27.27 -2.05 -1.78
N ARG A 185 27.73 -3.01 -0.98
CA ARG A 185 27.08 -3.36 0.30
C ARG A 185 27.25 -2.15 1.23
N TRP A 186 26.19 -1.74 1.85
CA TRP A 186 26.23 -0.86 3.00
C TRP A 186 26.47 -1.70 4.24
N SER A 187 27.59 -1.47 4.91
CA SER A 187 27.90 -1.98 6.24
C SER A 187 27.20 -1.16 7.29
#